data_b62cd5c576634664be22b655ef357c6e
#
_entry.id   b62cd5c576634664be22b655ef357c6e
#
_cell.length_a   1.000
_cell.length_b   1.000
_cell.length_c   1.000
_cell.angle_alpha   90.00
_cell.angle_beta   90.00
_cell.angle_gamma   90.00
#
_symmetry.space_group_name_H-M   'P 1'
#
loop_
_entity.id
_entity.type
_entity.pdbx_description
1 polymer ?
#
loop_
_entity_poly.entity_id
_entity_poly.type
_entity_poly.pdbx_seq_one_letter_code
_entity_poly.pdbx_strand_id
1 'polypeptide(L)'
;SQGMETAYGKSFLFLGIPAFLCIAAVILAKIKFPDPEKFEPEVKETKESHLGFRFKIYMVGTALFAFGFIDFPIVALHAVKSGLAGKAEISLLYAAAMAADAFSALFFGWLYDKYGTVSLAWSTLLSMPFVFFIFMAPSSCWLYAGVLLWGIGMGAQESTLKAAVAAIVPKHERAVGYGIFETGFGVSWFIGSFLLGILYDASILWMAAISALMQAAAVPFFFLTGRQKHKL
;
A
#
# COMPACT_ATOMS: atom_id res chain seq x y z
N SER A 1 9.35 12.74 -32.38
CA SER A 1 9.80 11.56 -31.56
C SER A 1 11.16 11.79 -30.93
N GLN A 2 12.18 12.28 -31.66
CA GLN A 2 13.53 12.52 -31.12
C GLN A 2 13.59 13.47 -29.90
N GLY A 3 12.76 14.51 -29.84
CA GLY A 3 12.71 15.43 -28.69
C GLY A 3 12.18 14.79 -27.42
N MET A 4 11.29 13.80 -27.53
CA MET A 4 10.71 13.08 -26.40
C MET A 4 11.69 12.06 -25.83
N GLU A 5 12.42 11.34 -26.69
CA GLU A 5 13.45 10.37 -26.26
C GLU A 5 14.61 11.06 -25.51
N THR A 6 15.03 12.23 -25.97
CA THR A 6 16.07 13.04 -25.29
C THR A 6 15.57 13.61 -23.95
N ALA A 7 14.28 13.95 -23.84
CA ALA A 7 13.68 14.42 -22.59
C ALA A 7 13.59 13.28 -21.56
N TYR A 8 13.15 12.09 -21.95
CA TYR A 8 13.14 10.91 -21.08
C TYR A 8 14.55 10.52 -20.63
N GLY A 9 15.53 10.51 -21.56
CA GLY A 9 16.92 10.19 -21.22
C GLY A 9 17.51 11.16 -20.17
N LYS A 10 17.25 12.46 -20.29
CA LYS A 10 17.66 13.45 -19.29
C LYS A 10 16.96 13.26 -17.94
N SER A 11 15.67 12.94 -17.95
CA SER A 11 14.91 12.67 -16.72
C SER A 11 15.44 11.45 -15.98
N PHE A 12 15.73 10.35 -16.69
CA PHE A 12 16.32 9.15 -16.09
C PHE A 12 17.74 9.41 -15.56
N LEU A 13 18.55 10.19 -16.25
CA LEU A 13 19.88 10.60 -15.77
C LEU A 13 19.76 11.41 -14.45
N PHE A 14 18.79 12.32 -14.38
CA PHE A 14 18.55 13.11 -13.18
C PHE A 14 18.08 12.25 -11.99
N LEU A 15 17.20 11.28 -12.25
CA LEU A 15 16.75 10.28 -11.25
C LEU A 15 17.88 9.31 -10.84
N GLY A 16 18.90 9.14 -11.65
CA GLY A 16 20.10 8.36 -11.33
C GLY A 16 20.91 8.96 -10.18
N ILE A 17 20.89 10.29 -10.00
CA ILE A 17 21.65 10.96 -8.94
C ILE A 17 21.21 10.52 -7.54
N PRO A 18 19.91 10.64 -7.15
CA PRO A 18 19.47 10.18 -5.84
C PRO A 18 19.65 8.65 -5.68
N ALA A 19 19.45 7.85 -6.72
CA ALA A 19 19.69 6.41 -6.67
C ALA A 19 21.17 6.10 -6.36
N PHE A 20 22.11 6.78 -7.00
CA PHE A 20 23.53 6.65 -6.72
C PHE A 20 23.88 7.07 -5.29
N LEU A 21 23.30 8.19 -4.80
CA LEU A 21 23.49 8.64 -3.42
C LEU A 21 22.97 7.60 -2.41
N CYS A 22 21.83 6.96 -2.66
CA CYS A 22 21.30 5.89 -1.82
C CYS A 22 22.27 4.68 -1.78
N ILE A 23 22.78 4.25 -2.94
CA ILE A 23 23.74 3.15 -3.02
C ILE A 23 25.03 3.51 -2.27
N ALA A 24 25.55 4.72 -2.47
CA ALA A 24 26.74 5.21 -1.79
C ALA A 24 26.52 5.24 -0.26
N ALA A 25 25.36 5.69 0.21
CA ALA A 25 25.02 5.72 1.63
C ALA A 25 24.98 4.30 2.23
N VAL A 26 24.41 3.32 1.52
CA VAL A 26 24.38 1.91 1.95
C VAL A 26 25.81 1.32 2.01
N ILE A 27 26.64 1.60 0.99
CA ILE A 27 28.04 1.15 0.99
C ILE A 27 28.82 1.77 2.17
N LEU A 28 28.66 3.07 2.40
CA LEU A 28 29.30 3.76 3.52
C LEU A 28 28.82 3.21 4.87
N ALA A 29 27.53 2.93 5.02
CA ALA A 29 26.98 2.29 6.20
C ALA A 29 27.59 0.92 6.44
N LYS A 30 27.71 0.09 5.38
CA LYS A 30 28.35 -1.23 5.45
C LYS A 30 29.83 -1.15 5.84
N ILE A 31 30.56 -0.17 5.31
CA ILE A 31 31.99 0.04 5.64
C ILE A 31 32.14 0.52 7.10
N LYS A 32 31.27 1.43 7.55
CA LYS A 32 31.33 2.03 8.88
C LYS A 32 30.82 1.10 9.98
N PHE A 33 29.87 0.23 9.63
CA PHE A 33 29.20 -0.71 10.52
C PHE A 33 29.22 -2.12 9.91
N PRO A 34 30.39 -2.80 9.88
CA PRO A 34 30.53 -4.11 9.21
C PRO A 34 29.72 -5.22 9.89
N ASP A 35 29.50 -5.11 11.20
CA ASP A 35 28.82 -6.12 12.01
C ASP A 35 27.51 -5.54 12.58
N PRO A 36 26.40 -5.57 11.85
CA PRO A 36 25.12 -5.07 12.36
C PRO A 36 24.60 -5.86 13.57
N GLU A 37 24.99 -7.13 13.71
CA GLU A 37 24.62 -7.99 14.85
C GLU A 37 25.07 -7.41 16.19
N LYS A 38 26.14 -6.61 16.24
CA LYS A 38 26.60 -5.95 17.47
C LYS A 38 25.64 -4.89 18.03
N PHE A 39 24.72 -4.43 17.20
CA PHE A 39 23.69 -3.45 17.57
C PHE A 39 22.33 -4.09 17.85
N GLU A 40 22.21 -5.41 17.62
CA GLU A 40 21.03 -6.16 18.00
C GLU A 40 21.17 -6.61 19.47
N PRO A 41 20.13 -6.42 20.32
CA PRO A 41 20.15 -6.97 21.67
C PRO A 41 20.22 -8.49 21.55
N GLU A 42 21.09 -9.12 22.40
CA GLU A 42 21.19 -10.59 22.49
C GLU A 42 19.81 -11.21 22.64
N VAL A 43 19.35 -11.84 21.58
CA VAL A 43 18.08 -12.57 21.56
C VAL A 43 18.40 -14.01 21.93
N LYS A 44 17.94 -14.45 23.09
CA LYS A 44 17.94 -15.88 23.43
C LYS A 44 17.16 -16.60 22.34
N GLU A 45 17.83 -17.48 21.61
CA GLU A 45 17.22 -18.34 20.59
C GLU A 45 16.11 -19.17 21.24
N THR A 46 14.87 -18.75 21.08
CA THR A 46 13.71 -19.60 21.33
C THR A 46 13.46 -20.40 20.07
N LYS A 47 13.62 -21.70 20.17
CA LYS A 47 13.68 -22.68 19.06
C LYS A 47 12.42 -22.84 18.21
N GLU A 48 11.34 -22.14 18.46
CA GLU A 48 10.11 -22.23 17.65
C GLU A 48 9.49 -20.84 17.41
N SER A 49 9.57 -20.40 16.17
CA SER A 49 8.84 -19.22 15.69
C SER A 49 7.35 -19.56 15.58
N HIS A 50 6.58 -19.24 16.58
CA HIS A 50 5.12 -19.34 16.52
C HIS A 50 4.53 -17.94 16.33
N LEU A 51 4.44 -17.49 15.09
CA LEU A 51 3.64 -16.31 14.77
C LEU A 51 2.20 -16.52 15.25
N GLY A 52 1.81 -15.76 16.25
CA GLY A 52 0.58 -15.96 16.99
C GLY A 52 -0.68 -15.84 16.11
N PHE A 53 -1.81 -16.34 16.61
CA PHE A 53 -3.10 -16.29 15.91
C PHE A 53 -3.50 -14.87 15.48
N ARG A 54 -3.12 -13.86 16.28
CA ARG A 54 -3.33 -12.44 15.96
C ARG A 54 -2.64 -12.01 14.65
N PHE A 55 -1.41 -12.47 14.42
CA PHE A 55 -0.69 -12.21 13.18
C PHE A 55 -1.36 -12.88 11.99
N LYS A 56 -1.87 -14.11 12.15
CA LYS A 56 -2.59 -14.82 11.08
C LYS A 56 -3.88 -14.10 10.68
N ILE A 57 -4.66 -13.62 11.66
CA ILE A 57 -5.87 -12.80 11.40
C ILE A 57 -5.50 -11.52 10.66
N TYR A 58 -4.44 -10.85 11.11
CA TYR A 58 -3.93 -9.65 10.48
C TYR A 58 -3.53 -9.91 9.02
N MET A 59 -2.82 -11.01 8.74
CA MET A 59 -2.41 -11.39 7.39
C MET A 59 -3.59 -11.67 6.46
N VAL A 60 -4.66 -12.29 6.95
CA VAL A 60 -5.88 -12.48 6.15
C VAL A 60 -6.51 -11.13 5.78
N GLY A 61 -6.64 -10.22 6.74
CA GLY A 61 -7.16 -8.87 6.46
C GLY A 61 -6.30 -8.11 5.44
N THR A 62 -4.98 -8.17 5.61
CA THR A 62 -4.03 -7.54 4.71
C THR A 62 -4.07 -8.14 3.30
N ALA A 63 -4.18 -9.46 3.19
CA ALA A 63 -4.27 -10.16 1.90
C ALA A 63 -5.57 -9.80 1.14
N LEU A 64 -6.70 -9.78 1.84
CA LEU A 64 -8.00 -9.38 1.26
C LEU A 64 -7.96 -7.92 0.79
N PHE A 65 -7.38 -7.05 1.61
CA PHE A 65 -7.22 -5.65 1.28
C PHE A 65 -6.33 -5.47 0.03
N ALA A 66 -5.13 -6.08 0.03
CA ALA A 66 -4.18 -6.02 -1.09
C ALA A 66 -4.78 -6.56 -2.39
N PHE A 67 -5.54 -7.67 -2.30
CA PHE A 67 -6.25 -8.23 -3.45
C PHE A 67 -7.27 -7.25 -4.04
N GLY A 68 -8.01 -6.54 -3.18
CA GLY A 68 -9.08 -5.63 -3.62
C GLY A 68 -8.60 -4.25 -4.08
N PHE A 69 -7.36 -3.87 -3.78
CA PHE A 69 -6.87 -2.53 -4.07
C PHE A 69 -6.34 -2.42 -5.50
N ILE A 70 -7.01 -1.60 -6.32
CA ILE A 70 -6.71 -1.46 -7.75
C ILE A 70 -5.48 -0.57 -7.95
N ASP A 71 -4.56 -0.99 -8.81
CA ASP A 71 -3.36 -0.25 -9.17
C ASP A 71 -3.65 1.00 -10.00
N PHE A 72 -2.86 2.05 -9.81
CA PHE A 72 -2.98 3.31 -10.55
C PHE A 72 -2.91 3.16 -12.07
N PRO A 73 -2.11 2.26 -12.69
CA PRO A 73 -2.13 2.03 -14.14
C PRO A 73 -3.52 1.70 -14.70
N ILE A 74 -4.35 0.94 -13.99
CA ILE A 74 -5.74 0.63 -14.41
C ILE A 74 -6.61 1.88 -14.29
N VAL A 75 -6.42 2.68 -13.24
CA VAL A 75 -7.09 3.98 -13.06
C VAL A 75 -6.74 4.93 -14.21
N ALA A 76 -5.46 5.06 -14.54
CA ALA A 76 -4.97 5.90 -15.63
C ALA A 76 -5.51 5.43 -16.99
N LEU A 77 -5.51 4.12 -17.25
CA LEU A 77 -6.07 3.53 -18.44
C LEU A 77 -7.56 3.88 -18.58
N HIS A 78 -8.33 3.72 -17.50
CA HIS A 78 -9.75 4.03 -17.48
C HIS A 78 -10.03 5.51 -17.72
N ALA A 79 -9.29 6.40 -17.06
CA ALA A 79 -9.44 7.85 -17.21
C ALA A 79 -9.26 8.31 -18.66
N VAL A 80 -8.29 7.72 -19.38
CA VAL A 80 -8.04 8.00 -20.80
C VAL A 80 -9.10 7.35 -21.70
N LYS A 81 -9.44 6.08 -21.48
CA LYS A 81 -10.43 5.34 -22.30
C LYS A 81 -11.83 5.96 -22.21
N SER A 82 -12.21 6.43 -21.02
CA SER A 82 -13.52 7.09 -20.80
C SER A 82 -13.57 8.54 -21.26
N GLY A 83 -12.44 9.12 -21.69
CA GLY A 83 -12.35 10.51 -22.11
C GLY A 83 -12.48 11.52 -20.95
N LEU A 84 -12.39 11.07 -19.70
CA LEU A 84 -12.51 11.90 -18.49
C LEU A 84 -11.22 12.67 -18.18
N ALA A 85 -10.06 12.20 -18.69
CA ALA A 85 -8.79 12.87 -18.61
C ALA A 85 -7.94 12.65 -19.86
N GLY A 86 -7.23 13.69 -20.28
CA GLY A 86 -6.25 13.61 -21.36
C GLY A 86 -4.95 12.95 -20.89
N LYS A 87 -4.15 12.42 -21.82
CA LYS A 87 -2.86 11.78 -21.50
C LYS A 87 -1.92 12.67 -20.67
N ALA A 88 -1.93 13.99 -20.91
CA ALA A 88 -1.14 14.95 -20.18
C ALA A 88 -1.64 15.17 -18.73
N GLU A 89 -2.93 14.96 -18.49
CA GLU A 89 -3.56 15.14 -17.18
C GLU A 89 -3.30 13.96 -16.22
N ILE A 90 -2.93 12.78 -16.75
CA ILE A 90 -2.63 11.62 -15.92
C ILE A 90 -1.51 11.90 -14.90
N SER A 91 -0.48 12.64 -15.31
CA SER A 91 0.59 13.03 -14.38
C SER A 91 0.09 13.95 -13.26
N LEU A 92 -0.86 14.82 -13.56
CA LEU A 92 -1.48 15.71 -12.57
C LEU A 92 -2.41 14.92 -11.63
N LEU A 93 -3.19 13.97 -12.16
CA LEU A 93 -4.00 13.06 -11.37
C LEU A 93 -3.14 12.25 -10.39
N TYR A 94 -2.02 11.71 -10.87
CA TYR A 94 -1.09 10.97 -10.02
C TYR A 94 -0.44 11.87 -8.95
N ALA A 95 -0.04 13.09 -9.32
CA ALA A 95 0.49 14.05 -8.36
C ALA A 95 -0.53 14.42 -7.27
N ALA A 96 -1.81 14.58 -7.64
CA ALA A 96 -2.89 14.82 -6.69
C ALA A 96 -3.11 13.62 -5.76
N ALA A 97 -3.06 12.39 -6.32
CA ALA A 97 -3.13 11.17 -5.52
C ALA A 97 -1.97 11.08 -4.50
N MET A 98 -0.74 11.35 -4.93
CA MET A 98 0.44 11.32 -4.06
C MET A 98 0.43 12.43 -3.01
N ALA A 99 -0.14 13.59 -3.31
CA ALA A 99 -0.37 14.61 -2.30
C ALA A 99 -1.37 14.15 -1.23
N ALA A 100 -2.49 13.55 -1.64
CA ALA A 100 -3.47 12.96 -0.72
C ALA A 100 -2.85 11.82 0.10
N ASP A 101 -2.02 10.96 -0.52
CA ASP A 101 -1.25 9.90 0.11
C ASP A 101 -0.36 10.45 1.22
N ALA A 102 0.46 11.46 0.95
CA ALA A 102 1.36 12.05 1.94
C ALA A 102 0.63 12.61 3.17
N PHE A 103 -0.48 13.35 2.97
CA PHE A 103 -1.30 13.83 4.08
C PHE A 103 -1.97 12.70 4.85
N SER A 104 -2.47 11.70 4.12
CA SER A 104 -3.11 10.53 4.69
C SER A 104 -2.14 9.69 5.52
N ALA A 105 -0.91 9.48 5.05
CA ALA A 105 0.13 8.75 5.77
C ALA A 105 0.40 9.37 7.14
N LEU A 106 0.51 10.70 7.22
CA LEU A 106 0.70 11.42 8.48
C LEU A 106 -0.53 11.30 9.39
N PHE A 107 -1.72 11.54 8.85
CA PHE A 107 -2.96 11.49 9.61
C PHE A 107 -3.26 10.09 10.17
N PHE A 108 -3.20 9.06 9.32
CA PHE A 108 -3.46 7.68 9.75
C PHE A 108 -2.30 7.10 10.55
N GLY A 109 -1.06 7.55 10.36
CA GLY A 109 0.06 7.25 11.24
C GLY A 109 -0.23 7.73 12.68
N TRP A 110 -0.63 8.99 12.85
CA TRP A 110 -1.04 9.52 14.15
C TRP A 110 -2.27 8.78 14.72
N LEU A 111 -3.25 8.45 13.87
CA LEU A 111 -4.44 7.70 14.29
C LEU A 111 -4.06 6.28 14.72
N TYR A 112 -3.08 5.68 14.06
CA TYR A 112 -2.55 4.37 14.39
C TYR A 112 -1.87 4.35 15.77
N ASP A 113 -1.08 5.36 16.09
CA ASP A 113 -0.46 5.49 17.42
C ASP A 113 -1.51 5.52 18.53
N LYS A 114 -2.68 6.07 18.25
CA LYS A 114 -3.76 6.20 19.23
C LYS A 114 -4.68 4.97 19.31
N TYR A 115 -5.01 4.36 18.17
CA TYR A 115 -6.05 3.32 18.06
C TYR A 115 -5.51 1.98 17.52
N GLY A 116 -4.23 1.90 17.13
CA GLY A 116 -3.62 0.70 16.58
C GLY A 116 -4.27 0.27 15.26
N THR A 117 -4.39 -1.04 15.05
CA THR A 117 -4.91 -1.62 13.81
C THR A 117 -6.38 -1.25 13.49
N VAL A 118 -7.12 -0.68 14.45
CA VAL A 118 -8.47 -0.15 14.19
C VAL A 118 -8.42 1.02 13.20
N SER A 119 -7.32 1.78 13.16
CA SER A 119 -7.12 2.86 12.18
C SER A 119 -7.11 2.34 10.74
N LEU A 120 -6.58 1.12 10.51
CA LEU A 120 -6.63 0.44 9.21
C LEU A 120 -8.06 0.13 8.77
N ALA A 121 -8.92 -0.28 9.70
CA ALA A 121 -10.33 -0.51 9.39
C ALA A 121 -11.02 0.78 8.92
N TRP A 122 -10.78 1.89 9.61
CA TRP A 122 -11.35 3.18 9.25
C TRP A 122 -10.80 3.73 7.93
N SER A 123 -9.48 3.60 7.70
CA SER A 123 -8.89 4.04 6.42
C SER A 123 -9.43 3.23 5.25
N THR A 124 -9.58 1.91 5.41
CA THR A 124 -10.16 1.04 4.38
C THR A 124 -11.61 1.42 4.08
N LEU A 125 -12.44 1.65 5.10
CA LEU A 125 -13.83 2.09 4.90
C LEU A 125 -13.93 3.44 4.22
N LEU A 126 -13.03 4.37 4.55
CA LEU A 126 -12.99 5.70 3.94
C LEU A 126 -12.55 5.65 2.48
N SER A 127 -11.53 4.84 2.17
CA SER A 127 -10.97 4.75 0.82
C SER A 127 -11.78 3.85 -0.11
N MET A 128 -12.36 2.75 0.38
CA MET A 128 -13.05 1.73 -0.42
C MET A 128 -13.98 2.28 -1.52
N PRO A 129 -14.75 3.39 -1.31
CA PRO A 129 -15.61 3.92 -2.36
C PRO A 129 -14.87 4.44 -3.59
N PHE A 130 -13.53 4.62 -3.54
CA PHE A 130 -12.75 5.16 -4.66
C PHE A 130 -13.05 4.45 -5.97
N VAL A 131 -13.27 3.13 -5.92
CA VAL A 131 -13.50 2.32 -7.10
C VAL A 131 -14.76 2.74 -7.86
N PHE A 132 -15.84 3.09 -7.15
CA PHE A 132 -17.06 3.58 -7.77
C PHE A 132 -16.90 5.01 -8.30
N PHE A 133 -16.21 5.86 -7.54
CA PHE A 133 -15.94 7.24 -7.94
C PHE A 133 -15.07 7.34 -9.18
N ILE A 134 -14.16 6.39 -9.40
CA ILE A 134 -13.27 6.35 -10.56
C ILE A 134 -13.98 5.67 -11.74
N PHE A 135 -14.44 4.43 -11.57
CA PHE A 135 -14.84 3.57 -12.67
C PHE A 135 -16.31 3.76 -13.10
N MET A 136 -17.10 4.47 -12.30
CA MET A 136 -18.47 4.88 -12.64
C MET A 136 -18.61 6.40 -12.69
N ALA A 137 -17.50 7.12 -12.85
CA ALA A 137 -17.45 8.56 -12.84
C ALA A 137 -18.30 9.15 -14.00
N PRO A 138 -19.32 9.98 -13.73
CA PRO A 138 -20.08 10.68 -14.77
C PRO A 138 -19.35 11.93 -15.27
N SER A 139 -18.31 12.38 -14.60
CA SER A 139 -17.53 13.58 -14.95
C SER A 139 -16.13 13.53 -14.34
N SER A 140 -15.23 14.37 -14.87
CA SER A 140 -13.85 14.50 -14.35
C SER A 140 -13.80 14.85 -12.86
N CYS A 141 -14.77 15.60 -12.31
CA CYS A 141 -14.84 15.93 -10.90
C CYS A 141 -14.95 14.67 -10.01
N TRP A 142 -15.78 13.70 -10.42
CA TRP A 142 -15.91 12.41 -9.74
C TRP A 142 -14.63 11.59 -9.83
N LEU A 143 -13.97 11.60 -11.00
CA LEU A 143 -12.67 10.95 -11.19
C LEU A 143 -11.64 11.52 -10.22
N TYR A 144 -11.52 12.85 -10.12
CA TYR A 144 -10.58 13.48 -9.16
C TYR A 144 -10.90 13.11 -7.71
N ALA A 145 -12.17 13.15 -7.32
CA ALA A 145 -12.59 12.73 -5.99
C ALA A 145 -12.21 11.27 -5.69
N GLY A 146 -12.41 10.37 -6.66
CA GLY A 146 -12.03 8.97 -6.55
C GLY A 146 -10.51 8.78 -6.45
N VAL A 147 -9.74 9.53 -7.22
CA VAL A 147 -8.26 9.48 -7.19
C VAL A 147 -7.72 10.00 -5.86
N LEU A 148 -8.32 11.03 -5.27
CA LEU A 148 -7.97 11.49 -3.92
C LEU A 148 -8.29 10.42 -2.85
N LEU A 149 -9.45 9.76 -2.93
CA LEU A 149 -9.80 8.64 -2.04
C LEU A 149 -8.84 7.47 -2.20
N TRP A 150 -8.42 7.16 -3.42
CA TRP A 150 -7.40 6.15 -3.72
C TRP A 150 -6.07 6.51 -3.04
N GLY A 151 -5.60 7.76 -3.19
CA GLY A 151 -4.40 8.25 -2.52
C GLY A 151 -4.49 8.18 -1.00
N ILE A 152 -5.65 8.53 -0.42
CA ILE A 152 -5.89 8.39 1.03
C ILE A 152 -5.73 6.93 1.47
N GLY A 153 -6.28 5.98 0.71
CA GLY A 153 -6.12 4.56 1.00
C GLY A 153 -4.67 4.11 0.93
N MET A 154 -3.94 4.57 -0.08
CA MET A 154 -2.52 4.22 -0.29
C MET A 154 -1.65 4.70 0.88
N GLY A 155 -1.73 5.98 1.26
CA GLY A 155 -0.92 6.54 2.34
C GLY A 155 -1.22 5.95 3.71
N ALA A 156 -2.50 5.67 3.97
CA ALA A 156 -2.87 4.97 5.20
C ALA A 156 -2.22 3.59 5.30
N GLN A 157 -2.16 2.85 4.18
CA GLN A 157 -1.54 1.52 4.15
C GLN A 157 -0.03 1.57 4.29
N GLU A 158 0.63 2.39 3.49
CA GLU A 158 2.09 2.47 3.50
C GLU A 158 2.63 2.82 4.88
N SER A 159 1.93 3.69 5.61
CA SER A 159 2.34 4.10 6.96
C SER A 159 1.99 3.07 8.04
N THR A 160 0.83 2.40 7.95
CA THR A 160 0.28 1.66 9.10
C THR A 160 0.40 0.15 9.00
N LEU A 161 0.43 -0.44 7.78
CA LEU A 161 0.54 -1.90 7.66
C LEU A 161 1.86 -2.43 8.24
N LYS A 162 2.97 -1.81 7.91
CA LYS A 162 4.29 -2.21 8.45
C LYS A 162 4.41 -1.96 9.94
N ALA A 163 3.83 -0.86 10.43
CA ALA A 163 3.78 -0.55 11.86
C ALA A 163 2.99 -1.62 12.63
N ALA A 164 1.90 -2.15 12.04
CA ALA A 164 1.12 -3.23 12.64
C ALA A 164 1.92 -4.53 12.78
N VAL A 165 2.74 -4.91 11.79
CA VAL A 165 3.65 -6.05 11.92
C VAL A 165 4.60 -5.88 13.10
N ALA A 166 5.24 -4.69 13.22
CA ALA A 166 6.14 -4.39 14.33
C ALA A 166 5.46 -4.43 15.70
N ALA A 167 4.17 -4.09 15.78
CA ALA A 167 3.39 -4.10 17.02
C ALA A 167 2.86 -5.49 17.40
N ILE A 168 2.59 -6.36 16.41
CA ILE A 168 2.00 -7.69 16.61
C ILE A 168 3.07 -8.75 16.83
N VAL A 169 4.20 -8.65 16.10
CA VAL A 169 5.26 -9.65 16.07
C VAL A 169 6.31 -9.36 17.15
N PRO A 170 6.71 -10.34 17.98
CA PRO A 170 7.81 -10.19 18.94
C PRO A 170 9.11 -9.72 18.27
N LYS A 171 9.95 -8.97 19.01
CA LYS A 171 11.16 -8.35 18.45
C LYS A 171 12.08 -9.36 17.75
N HIS A 172 12.27 -10.54 18.35
CA HIS A 172 13.14 -11.60 17.82
C HIS A 172 12.60 -12.30 16.56
N GLU A 173 11.30 -12.17 16.25
CA GLU A 173 10.66 -12.77 15.07
C GLU A 173 10.33 -11.75 13.99
N ARG A 174 10.62 -10.46 14.20
CA ARG A 174 10.22 -9.39 13.28
C ARG A 174 10.73 -9.58 11.86
N ALA A 175 11.98 -10.03 11.69
CA ALA A 175 12.54 -10.27 10.36
C ALA A 175 11.72 -11.32 9.58
N VAL A 176 11.37 -12.43 10.24
CA VAL A 176 10.50 -13.47 9.67
C VAL A 176 9.09 -12.94 9.46
N GLY A 177 8.55 -12.20 10.43
CA GLY A 177 7.23 -11.58 10.33
C GLY A 177 7.10 -10.64 9.15
N TYR A 178 8.09 -9.77 8.92
CA TYR A 178 8.13 -8.90 7.74
C TYR A 178 8.27 -9.69 6.44
N GLY A 179 9.11 -10.74 6.40
CA GLY A 179 9.26 -11.59 5.23
C GLY A 179 7.94 -12.24 4.82
N ILE A 180 7.19 -12.79 5.77
CA ILE A 180 5.87 -13.39 5.52
C ILE A 180 4.86 -12.32 5.11
N PHE A 181 4.88 -11.15 5.76
CA PHE A 181 4.01 -10.02 5.44
C PHE A 181 4.24 -9.53 4.01
N GLU A 182 5.47 -9.19 3.63
CA GLU A 182 5.79 -8.66 2.30
C GLU A 182 5.48 -9.69 1.20
N THR A 183 5.78 -10.97 1.45
CA THR A 183 5.47 -12.04 0.50
C THR A 183 3.95 -12.22 0.35
N GLY A 184 3.23 -12.32 1.46
CA GLY A 184 1.77 -12.51 1.44
C GLY A 184 1.03 -11.31 0.85
N PHE A 185 1.45 -10.09 1.20
CA PHE A 185 0.94 -8.84 0.62
C PHE A 185 1.20 -8.79 -0.89
N GLY A 186 2.47 -8.99 -1.32
CA GLY A 186 2.86 -8.91 -2.72
C GLY A 186 2.16 -9.96 -3.60
N VAL A 187 2.07 -11.22 -3.13
CA VAL A 187 1.34 -12.27 -3.86
C VAL A 187 -0.15 -11.94 -3.98
N SER A 188 -0.77 -11.48 -2.90
CA SER A 188 -2.20 -11.10 -2.91
C SER A 188 -2.46 -9.90 -3.82
N TRP A 189 -1.59 -8.90 -3.77
CA TRP A 189 -1.64 -7.75 -4.66
C TRP A 189 -1.50 -8.14 -6.13
N PHE A 190 -0.51 -9.00 -6.45
CA PHE A 190 -0.30 -9.48 -7.82
C PHE A 190 -1.51 -10.24 -8.35
N ILE A 191 -2.05 -11.19 -7.57
CA ILE A 191 -3.23 -11.97 -7.97
C ILE A 191 -4.44 -11.05 -8.13
N GLY A 192 -4.64 -10.13 -7.19
CA GLY A 192 -5.71 -9.13 -7.24
C GLY A 192 -5.63 -8.26 -8.48
N SER A 193 -4.49 -7.62 -8.71
CA SER A 193 -4.26 -6.77 -9.90
C SER A 193 -4.45 -7.52 -11.20
N PHE A 194 -3.98 -8.76 -11.28
CA PHE A 194 -4.14 -9.60 -12.47
C PHE A 194 -5.63 -9.93 -12.73
N LEU A 195 -6.35 -10.39 -11.71
CA LEU A 195 -7.77 -10.76 -11.86
C LEU A 195 -8.66 -9.53 -12.07
N LEU A 196 -8.43 -8.44 -11.35
CA LEU A 196 -9.17 -7.20 -11.53
C LEU A 196 -8.88 -6.57 -12.91
N GLY A 197 -7.68 -6.73 -13.45
CA GLY A 197 -7.33 -6.33 -14.82
C GLY A 197 -8.13 -7.11 -15.87
N ILE A 198 -8.26 -8.43 -15.72
CA ILE A 198 -9.10 -9.26 -16.60
C ILE A 198 -10.57 -8.84 -16.48
N LEU A 199 -11.05 -8.61 -15.27
CA LEU A 199 -12.43 -8.18 -15.02
C LEU A 199 -12.70 -6.78 -15.58
N TYR A 200 -11.71 -5.91 -15.62
CA TYR A 200 -11.85 -4.58 -16.23
C TYR A 200 -12.28 -4.67 -17.70
N ASP A 201 -11.70 -5.60 -18.46
CA ASP A 201 -12.04 -5.79 -19.86
C ASP A 201 -13.38 -6.53 -20.03
N ALA A 202 -13.75 -7.41 -19.10
CA ALA A 202 -15.00 -8.16 -19.14
C ALA A 202 -16.20 -7.36 -18.63
N SER A 203 -16.08 -6.72 -17.47
CA SER A 203 -17.13 -5.92 -16.86
C SER A 203 -16.58 -5.01 -15.75
N ILE A 204 -16.58 -3.72 -15.98
CA ILE A 204 -16.16 -2.71 -15.00
C ILE A 204 -16.99 -2.81 -13.71
N LEU A 205 -18.30 -3.11 -13.83
CA LEU A 205 -19.19 -3.24 -12.66
C LEU A 205 -18.76 -4.39 -11.75
N TRP A 206 -18.48 -5.57 -12.32
CA TRP A 206 -18.03 -6.72 -11.53
C TRP A 206 -16.63 -6.49 -10.93
N MET A 207 -15.74 -5.86 -11.69
CA MET A 207 -14.42 -5.47 -11.17
C MET A 207 -14.57 -4.55 -9.95
N ALA A 208 -15.38 -3.49 -10.07
CA ALA A 208 -15.62 -2.55 -8.99
C ALA A 208 -16.27 -3.20 -7.77
N ALA A 209 -17.27 -4.06 -8.00
CA ALA A 209 -17.97 -4.77 -6.94
C ALA A 209 -17.03 -5.74 -6.18
N ILE A 210 -16.20 -6.50 -6.89
CA ILE A 210 -15.25 -7.43 -6.28
C ILE A 210 -14.16 -6.67 -5.52
N SER A 211 -13.61 -5.60 -6.09
CA SER A 211 -12.64 -4.73 -5.42
C SER A 211 -13.20 -4.20 -4.09
N ALA A 212 -14.40 -3.61 -4.12
CA ALA A 212 -15.05 -3.09 -2.92
C ALA A 212 -15.36 -4.21 -1.90
N LEU A 213 -15.85 -5.36 -2.37
CA LEU A 213 -16.18 -6.50 -1.51
C LEU A 213 -14.93 -7.04 -0.77
N MET A 214 -13.81 -7.18 -1.46
CA MET A 214 -12.56 -7.66 -0.86
C MET A 214 -12.04 -6.69 0.20
N GLN A 215 -12.08 -5.38 -0.09
CA GLN A 215 -11.71 -4.34 0.88
C GLN A 215 -12.69 -4.33 2.08
N ALA A 216 -13.99 -4.43 1.84
CA ALA A 216 -14.99 -4.53 2.90
C ALA A 216 -14.77 -5.78 3.76
N ALA A 217 -14.45 -6.92 3.15
CA ALA A 217 -14.15 -8.17 3.85
C ALA A 217 -12.87 -8.08 4.70
N ALA A 218 -11.91 -7.22 4.39
CA ALA A 218 -10.71 -6.98 5.19
C ALA A 218 -11.03 -6.26 6.52
N VAL A 219 -12.04 -5.40 6.55
CA VAL A 219 -12.37 -4.52 7.69
C VAL A 219 -12.57 -5.29 8.99
N PRO A 220 -13.39 -6.36 9.08
CA PRO A 220 -13.59 -7.08 10.33
C PRO A 220 -12.28 -7.70 10.86
N PHE A 221 -11.37 -8.12 10.00
CA PHE A 221 -10.08 -8.67 10.42
C PHE A 221 -9.19 -7.60 11.07
N PHE A 222 -9.19 -6.37 10.57
CA PHE A 222 -8.48 -5.25 11.19
C PHE A 222 -9.08 -4.88 12.55
N PHE A 223 -10.40 -4.89 12.70
CA PHE A 223 -11.06 -4.69 13.99
C PHE A 223 -10.73 -5.81 14.98
N LEU A 224 -10.78 -7.08 14.56
CA LEU A 224 -10.46 -8.23 15.41
C LEU A 224 -9.01 -8.17 15.90
N THR A 225 -8.09 -7.75 15.03
CA THR A 225 -6.68 -7.57 15.38
C THR A 225 -6.49 -6.46 16.41
N GLY A 226 -7.31 -5.40 16.37
CA GLY A 226 -7.24 -4.26 17.32
C GLY A 226 -7.82 -4.54 18.69
N ARG A 227 -8.82 -5.43 18.80
CA ARG A 227 -9.52 -5.71 20.06
C ARG A 227 -8.70 -6.46 21.11
N GLN A 228 -7.67 -7.16 20.70
CA GLN A 228 -6.78 -7.85 21.64
C GLN A 228 -5.76 -6.87 22.23
N LYS A 229 -6.24 -5.89 23.03
CA LYS A 229 -5.37 -5.10 23.91
C LYS A 229 -4.65 -6.00 24.90
N HIS A 230 -3.35 -5.78 25.06
CA HIS A 230 -2.52 -6.28 26.14
C HIS A 230 -3.29 -6.58 27.42
N LYS A 231 -3.40 -7.84 27.81
CA LYS A 231 -3.28 -8.17 29.20
C LYS A 231 -1.77 -8.12 29.48
N LEU A 232 -1.34 -6.97 30.02
CA LEU A 232 -0.10 -6.87 30.77
C LEU A 232 -0.23 -7.72 32.03
#